data_edbcf43738c251a5471e1b91df2bb24a
#
_entry.id   edbcf43738c251a5471e1b91df2bb24a
#
_cell.length_a   1.000
_cell.length_b   1.000
_cell.length_c   1.000
_cell.angle_alpha   90.00
_cell.angle_beta   90.00
_cell.angle_gamma   90.00
#
_symmetry.space_group_name_H-M   'P 1'
#
loop_
_entity.id
_entity.type
_entity.pdbx_description
1 polymer ?
#
loop_
_entity_poly.entity_id
_entity_poly.type
_entity_poly.pdbx_seq_one_letter_code
_entity_poly.pdbx_strand_id
1 'polypeptide(L)'
;TSLNPKGKFGTAPVFLTAISTILGAIMFLRFGYSVGQVGVYGTIAIVVIGHLVTIPTAMALAEIATNQKVEGGGEYFIISRSFGLTIGAAIGIALYLSQAISVAFYLIAFTEAFEPVLPLINSQLPFEINKMIIGIISVVLLSWLMLTKGASSGMILLYIVVAILSLSLIMFFAGGPIDGFIKPDAFHLNKENNDFFFIFAIVFPAFTGMTAGVGLSGDLKNPKVSIPLGTLAATLIGMVIYIFIAFKLGSSASAVQLGDLNNQLIMADIAIWWPIIPIGLAAATISSALGSVMVAPRTLNAISADRIIPIPRLNNWLSKLKIKNGEPVNATLVTCIIAFFFVLMGDVNAVAEIISMFFMVTYGSICLISLFENFASNPAYRPSFKSKWYISL
;
A
#
# COMPACT_ATOMS: atom_id res chain seq x y z
N THR A 1 -26.00 23.52 -18.25
CA THR A 1 -24.89 23.01 -19.08
C THR A 1 -23.60 23.12 -18.31
N SER A 2 -23.33 22.17 -17.39
CA SER A 2 -22.05 22.06 -16.69
C SER A 2 -21.01 21.53 -17.67
N LEU A 3 -20.08 22.37 -18.08
CA LEU A 3 -18.85 21.99 -18.74
C LEU A 3 -18.08 21.04 -17.81
N ASN A 4 -18.20 19.73 -18.06
CA ASN A 4 -17.38 18.73 -17.39
C ASN A 4 -15.93 18.96 -17.85
N PRO A 5 -14.98 19.41 -17.01
CA PRO A 5 -13.61 19.52 -17.43
C PRO A 5 -13.16 18.11 -17.81
N LYS A 6 -12.76 17.92 -19.09
CA LYS A 6 -12.17 16.64 -19.55
C LYS A 6 -11.01 16.31 -18.63
N GLY A 7 -11.02 15.11 -18.02
CA GLY A 7 -9.95 14.66 -17.15
C GLY A 7 -8.58 14.86 -17.79
N LYS A 8 -7.57 15.12 -16.99
CA LYS A 8 -6.23 15.50 -17.44
C LYS A 8 -5.34 14.29 -17.72
N PHE A 9 -5.61 13.15 -17.07
CA PHE A 9 -4.70 12.01 -17.02
C PHE A 9 -5.18 10.81 -17.84
N GLY A 10 -4.20 10.07 -18.40
CA GLY A 10 -4.43 8.78 -19.08
C GLY A 10 -4.25 7.59 -18.14
N THR A 11 -3.90 6.42 -18.70
CA THR A 11 -3.70 5.16 -17.95
C THR A 11 -2.39 5.14 -17.15
N ALA A 12 -1.34 5.80 -17.64
CA ALA A 12 -0.02 5.78 -17.00
C ALA A 12 -0.03 6.22 -15.52
N PRO A 13 -0.69 7.29 -15.10
CA PRO A 13 -0.78 7.65 -13.69
C PRO A 13 -1.43 6.60 -12.81
N VAL A 14 -2.47 5.90 -13.28
CA VAL A 14 -3.11 4.81 -12.54
C VAL A 14 -2.13 3.66 -12.32
N PHE A 15 -1.44 3.26 -13.39
CA PHE A 15 -0.42 2.23 -13.33
C PHE A 15 0.74 2.61 -12.40
N LEU A 16 1.28 3.82 -12.55
CA LEU A 16 2.44 4.27 -11.78
C LEU A 16 2.12 4.42 -10.29
N THR A 17 0.92 4.90 -9.95
CA THR A 17 0.48 4.99 -8.55
C THR A 17 0.32 3.61 -7.94
N ALA A 18 -0.30 2.67 -8.65
CA ALA A 18 -0.47 1.31 -8.16
C ALA A 18 0.87 0.59 -8.03
N ILE A 19 1.74 0.62 -9.05
CA ILE A 19 3.01 -0.11 -9.03
C ILE A 19 4.00 0.47 -8.01
N SER A 20 4.03 1.79 -7.79
CA SER A 20 4.89 2.40 -6.77
C SER A 20 4.47 2.04 -5.35
N THR A 21 3.19 1.76 -5.13
CA THR A 21 2.68 1.30 -3.84
C THR A 21 2.91 -0.20 -3.66
N ILE A 22 2.71 -1.01 -4.71
CA ILE A 22 3.01 -2.44 -4.71
C ILE A 22 4.50 -2.67 -4.44
N LEU A 23 5.40 -2.08 -5.22
CA LEU A 23 6.85 -2.20 -5.05
C LEU A 23 7.37 -1.28 -3.92
N GLY A 24 6.72 -1.37 -2.76
CA GLY A 24 6.94 -0.48 -1.62
C GLY A 24 7.81 -1.06 -0.50
N ALA A 25 7.50 -0.67 0.72
CA ALA A 25 8.28 -0.94 1.93
C ALA A 25 8.61 -2.43 2.15
N ILE A 26 7.61 -3.30 2.04
CA ILE A 26 7.75 -4.75 2.32
C ILE A 26 8.75 -5.41 1.37
N MET A 27 8.82 -4.96 0.13
CA MET A 27 9.79 -5.46 -0.85
C MET A 27 11.22 -5.34 -0.33
N PHE A 28 11.56 -4.18 0.19
CA PHE A 28 12.92 -3.91 0.69
C PHE A 28 13.19 -4.57 2.05
N LEU A 29 12.18 -4.60 2.95
CA LEU A 29 12.38 -4.93 4.36
C LEU A 29 12.07 -6.37 4.72
N ARG A 30 11.17 -7.06 3.99
CA ARG A 30 10.65 -8.36 4.43
C ARG A 30 10.76 -9.47 3.40
N PHE A 31 11.06 -9.19 2.14
CA PHE A 31 11.25 -10.25 1.17
C PHE A 31 12.50 -11.08 1.46
N GLY A 32 13.60 -10.46 1.92
CA GLY A 32 14.77 -11.19 2.41
C GLY A 32 14.39 -12.12 3.56
N TYR A 33 13.75 -11.59 4.59
CA TYR A 33 13.28 -12.35 5.73
C TYR A 33 12.34 -13.51 5.32
N SER A 34 11.38 -13.26 4.44
CA SER A 34 10.49 -14.31 3.92
C SER A 34 11.27 -15.45 3.27
N VAL A 35 12.21 -15.12 2.37
CA VAL A 35 13.05 -16.16 1.71
C VAL A 35 13.92 -16.91 2.72
N GLY A 36 14.46 -16.22 3.73
CA GLY A 36 15.25 -16.85 4.81
C GLY A 36 14.43 -17.82 5.65
N GLN A 37 13.17 -17.51 5.91
CA GLN A 37 12.31 -18.27 6.81
C GLN A 37 11.60 -19.44 6.12
N VAL A 38 10.98 -19.21 4.96
CA VAL A 38 10.18 -20.22 4.25
C VAL A 38 10.82 -20.71 2.95
N GLY A 39 11.98 -20.20 2.61
CA GLY A 39 12.69 -20.51 1.36
C GLY A 39 12.11 -19.80 0.14
N VAL A 40 12.81 -19.91 -0.99
CA VAL A 40 12.38 -19.30 -2.26
C VAL A 40 11.02 -19.82 -2.69
N TYR A 41 10.81 -21.14 -2.67
CA TYR A 41 9.54 -21.73 -3.09
C TYR A 41 8.39 -21.40 -2.15
N GLY A 42 8.66 -21.32 -0.83
CA GLY A 42 7.67 -20.86 0.16
C GLY A 42 7.27 -19.40 -0.08
N THR A 43 8.25 -18.53 -0.35
CA THR A 43 7.98 -17.13 -0.67
C THR A 43 7.22 -16.98 -1.99
N ILE A 44 7.54 -17.76 -3.02
CA ILE A 44 6.76 -17.79 -4.27
C ILE A 44 5.34 -18.26 -4.02
N ALA A 45 5.13 -19.27 -3.16
CA ALA A 45 3.78 -19.69 -2.78
C ALA A 45 3.01 -18.57 -2.08
N ILE A 46 3.66 -17.80 -1.19
CA ILE A 46 3.07 -16.60 -0.56
C ILE A 46 2.68 -15.57 -1.63
N VAL A 47 3.56 -15.29 -2.59
CA VAL A 47 3.26 -14.36 -3.69
C VAL A 47 2.06 -14.83 -4.50
N VAL A 48 2.01 -16.11 -4.87
CA VAL A 48 0.90 -16.69 -5.66
C VAL A 48 -0.41 -16.61 -4.87
N ILE A 49 -0.42 -17.06 -3.60
CA ILE A 49 -1.62 -17.03 -2.75
C ILE A 49 -2.10 -15.59 -2.54
N GLY A 50 -1.19 -14.65 -2.27
CA GLY A 50 -1.52 -13.23 -2.15
C GLY A 50 -2.14 -12.67 -3.42
N HIS A 51 -1.67 -13.09 -4.60
CA HIS A 51 -2.23 -12.64 -5.88
C HIS A 51 -3.53 -13.39 -6.27
N LEU A 52 -3.78 -14.56 -5.72
CA LEU A 52 -5.11 -15.19 -5.80
C LEU A 52 -6.19 -14.39 -5.04
N VAL A 53 -5.79 -13.54 -4.10
CA VAL A 53 -6.68 -12.58 -3.44
C VAL A 53 -6.72 -11.26 -4.22
N THR A 54 -5.57 -10.70 -4.57
CA THR A 54 -5.49 -9.33 -5.09
C THR A 54 -5.89 -9.20 -6.57
N ILE A 55 -5.66 -10.20 -7.42
CA ILE A 55 -6.10 -10.17 -8.82
C ILE A 55 -7.63 -10.17 -8.93
N PRO A 56 -8.38 -11.10 -8.28
CA PRO A 56 -9.83 -11.05 -8.25
C PRO A 56 -10.36 -9.73 -7.69
N THR A 57 -9.75 -9.21 -6.61
CA THR A 57 -10.13 -7.93 -6.03
C THR A 57 -9.90 -6.77 -7.01
N ALA A 58 -8.77 -6.74 -7.72
CA ALA A 58 -8.51 -5.73 -8.74
C ALA A 58 -9.52 -5.79 -9.89
N MET A 59 -9.93 -6.99 -10.30
CA MET A 59 -10.96 -7.19 -11.33
C MET A 59 -12.33 -6.74 -10.84
N ALA A 60 -12.74 -7.13 -9.63
CA ALA A 60 -13.99 -6.71 -9.02
C ALA A 60 -14.07 -5.20 -8.84
N LEU A 61 -12.97 -4.60 -8.34
CA LEU A 61 -12.85 -3.15 -8.17
C LEU A 61 -12.95 -2.42 -9.52
N ALA A 62 -12.27 -2.91 -10.55
CA ALA A 62 -12.32 -2.36 -11.89
C ALA A 62 -13.73 -2.46 -12.49
N GLU A 63 -14.42 -3.58 -12.28
CA GLU A 63 -15.82 -3.77 -12.70
C GLU A 63 -16.72 -2.71 -12.07
N ILE A 64 -16.69 -2.59 -10.74
CA ILE A 64 -17.57 -1.66 -10.01
C ILE A 64 -17.22 -0.20 -10.34
N ALA A 65 -15.94 0.16 -10.38
CA ALA A 65 -15.49 1.51 -10.69
C ALA A 65 -15.79 1.95 -12.14
N THR A 66 -16.03 1.02 -13.06
CA THR A 66 -16.46 1.32 -14.44
C THR A 66 -17.97 1.40 -14.60
N ASN A 67 -18.74 0.90 -13.62
CA ASN A 67 -20.20 1.03 -13.61
C ASN A 67 -20.64 2.40 -13.08
N GLN A 68 -20.05 2.84 -11.97
CA GLN A 68 -20.44 4.06 -11.28
C GLN A 68 -19.26 5.04 -11.23
N LYS A 69 -19.57 6.34 -11.24
CA LYS A 69 -18.56 7.36 -10.97
C LYS A 69 -18.23 7.30 -9.48
N VAL A 70 -16.99 6.95 -9.16
CA VAL A 70 -16.52 6.91 -7.78
C VAL A 70 -16.37 8.33 -7.26
N GLU A 71 -17.14 8.68 -6.24
CA GLU A 71 -17.10 9.99 -5.58
C GLU A 71 -16.18 9.99 -4.36
N GLY A 72 -16.16 11.08 -3.61
CA GLY A 72 -15.35 11.20 -2.39
C GLY A 72 -15.64 10.08 -1.39
N GLY A 73 -14.57 9.47 -0.88
CA GLY A 73 -14.64 8.25 -0.05
C GLY A 73 -14.23 6.96 -0.79
N GLY A 74 -14.02 7.01 -2.11
CA GLY A 74 -13.46 5.92 -2.91
C GLY A 74 -14.20 4.59 -2.73
N GLU A 75 -13.49 3.58 -2.24
CA GLU A 75 -14.02 2.22 -2.01
C GLU A 75 -15.18 2.18 -1.02
N TYR A 76 -15.18 3.03 0.02
CA TYR A 76 -16.29 3.13 0.97
C TYR A 76 -17.59 3.54 0.27
N PHE A 77 -17.54 4.50 -0.67
CA PHE A 77 -18.71 4.90 -1.44
C PHE A 77 -19.30 3.71 -2.21
N ILE A 78 -18.46 2.91 -2.84
CA ILE A 78 -18.85 1.70 -3.56
C ILE A 78 -19.56 0.73 -2.60
N ILE A 79 -18.92 0.40 -1.48
CA ILE A 79 -19.39 -0.60 -0.52
C ILE A 79 -20.73 -0.17 0.11
N SER A 80 -20.83 1.07 0.55
CA SER A 80 -22.01 1.57 1.24
C SER A 80 -23.24 1.68 0.33
N ARG A 81 -23.04 1.94 -0.95
CA ARG A 81 -24.14 2.01 -1.94
C ARG A 81 -24.58 0.65 -2.45
N SER A 82 -23.72 -0.38 -2.39
CA SER A 82 -24.04 -1.75 -2.79
C SER A 82 -24.68 -2.57 -1.67
N PHE A 83 -24.10 -2.55 -0.47
CA PHE A 83 -24.60 -3.34 0.68
C PHE A 83 -25.51 -2.58 1.64
N GLY A 84 -25.72 -1.29 1.42
CA GLY A 84 -26.45 -0.42 2.34
C GLY A 84 -25.59 0.05 3.51
N LEU A 85 -26.14 1.00 4.28
CA LEU A 85 -25.35 1.71 5.30
C LEU A 85 -24.91 0.83 6.47
N THR A 86 -25.65 -0.17 6.86
CA THR A 86 -25.33 -1.00 8.04
C THR A 86 -24.08 -1.86 7.80
N ILE A 87 -24.04 -2.58 6.69
CA ILE A 87 -22.88 -3.42 6.32
C ILE A 87 -21.74 -2.51 5.84
N GLY A 88 -22.08 -1.49 5.03
CA GLY A 88 -21.14 -0.50 4.56
C GLY A 88 -20.41 0.25 5.69
N ALA A 89 -21.07 0.45 6.83
CA ALA A 89 -20.49 1.05 8.01
C ALA A 89 -19.33 0.24 8.60
N ALA A 90 -19.58 -1.07 8.83
CA ALA A 90 -18.57 -1.94 9.42
C ALA A 90 -17.34 -2.08 8.51
N ILE A 91 -17.58 -2.34 7.21
CA ILE A 91 -16.52 -2.47 6.22
C ILE A 91 -15.81 -1.13 5.99
N GLY A 92 -16.55 -0.03 5.98
CA GLY A 92 -16.02 1.32 5.83
C GLY A 92 -15.08 1.72 6.97
N ILE A 93 -15.41 1.35 8.20
CA ILE A 93 -14.53 1.57 9.36
C ILE A 93 -13.25 0.74 9.23
N ALA A 94 -13.36 -0.54 8.84
CA ALA A 94 -12.20 -1.39 8.59
C ALA A 94 -11.30 -0.81 7.48
N LEU A 95 -11.89 -0.36 6.38
CA LEU A 95 -11.19 0.32 5.29
C LEU A 95 -10.49 1.61 5.76
N TYR A 96 -11.19 2.43 6.53
CA TYR A 96 -10.60 3.65 7.09
C TYR A 96 -9.40 3.34 7.98
N LEU A 97 -9.56 2.38 8.89
CA LEU A 97 -8.48 1.98 9.80
C LEU A 97 -7.29 1.40 9.04
N SER A 98 -7.51 0.56 8.04
CA SER A 98 -6.41 0.05 7.21
C SER A 98 -5.62 1.18 6.56
N GLN A 99 -6.30 2.17 6.00
CA GLN A 99 -5.67 3.33 5.36
C GLN A 99 -4.96 4.25 6.37
N ALA A 100 -5.56 4.52 7.53
CA ALA A 100 -4.99 5.37 8.57
C ALA A 100 -3.75 4.73 9.22
N ILE A 101 -3.81 3.43 9.50
CA ILE A 101 -2.69 2.68 10.08
C ILE A 101 -1.58 2.50 9.04
N SER A 102 -1.92 2.40 7.75
CA SER A 102 -0.92 2.35 6.67
C SER A 102 -0.03 3.59 6.62
N VAL A 103 -0.53 4.77 7.03
CA VAL A 103 0.32 5.97 7.17
C VAL A 103 1.45 5.70 8.17
N ALA A 104 1.13 5.15 9.33
CA ALA A 104 2.12 4.80 10.35
C ALA A 104 3.09 3.72 9.85
N PHE A 105 2.57 2.68 9.22
CA PHE A 105 3.36 1.61 8.62
C PHE A 105 4.44 2.15 7.68
N TYR A 106 4.06 3.02 6.74
CA TYR A 106 5.02 3.62 5.80
C TYR A 106 6.01 4.56 6.49
N LEU A 107 5.61 5.29 7.55
CA LEU A 107 6.52 6.14 8.29
C LEU A 107 7.49 5.34 9.17
N ILE A 108 7.07 4.23 9.78
CA ILE A 108 7.96 3.31 10.49
C ILE A 108 8.96 2.71 9.48
N ALA A 109 8.46 2.20 8.35
CA ALA A 109 9.32 1.68 7.29
C ALA A 109 10.29 2.71 6.72
N PHE A 110 9.89 3.99 6.65
CA PHE A 110 10.78 5.09 6.29
C PHE A 110 11.97 5.22 7.25
N THR A 111 11.77 4.99 8.54
CA THR A 111 12.87 5.09 9.52
C THR A 111 13.94 4.03 9.30
N GLU A 112 13.57 2.86 8.75
CA GLU A 112 14.51 1.79 8.45
C GLU A 112 15.51 2.17 7.35
N ALA A 113 15.16 3.10 6.46
CA ALA A 113 16.08 3.61 5.45
C ALA A 113 17.28 4.36 6.06
N PHE A 114 17.18 4.82 7.30
CA PHE A 114 18.24 5.52 8.00
C PHE A 114 19.18 4.58 8.77
N GLU A 115 18.80 3.31 8.95
CA GLU A 115 19.56 2.34 9.73
C GLU A 115 21.06 2.28 9.36
N PRO A 116 21.47 2.24 8.08
CA PRO A 116 22.88 2.18 7.70
C PRO A 116 23.65 3.46 8.00
N VAL A 117 22.97 4.60 8.13
CA VAL A 117 23.62 5.92 8.34
C VAL A 117 23.49 6.42 9.78
N LEU A 118 22.63 5.81 10.60
CA LEU A 118 22.44 6.21 12.01
C LEU A 118 23.73 6.21 12.83
N PRO A 119 24.63 5.20 12.75
CA PRO A 119 25.90 5.22 13.48
C PRO A 119 26.77 6.42 13.11
N LEU A 120 26.79 6.79 11.82
CA LEU A 120 27.54 7.94 11.34
C LEU A 120 26.95 9.26 11.84
N ILE A 121 25.63 9.39 11.81
CA ILE A 121 24.92 10.57 12.32
C ILE A 121 25.18 10.72 13.83
N ASN A 122 25.03 9.66 14.60
CA ASN A 122 25.21 9.67 16.05
C ASN A 122 26.66 9.94 16.50
N SER A 123 27.63 9.58 15.66
CA SER A 123 29.05 9.91 15.96
C SER A 123 29.35 11.41 15.90
N GLN A 124 28.51 12.20 15.25
CA GLN A 124 28.70 13.65 15.06
C GLN A 124 27.80 14.52 15.95
N LEU A 125 26.83 13.90 16.61
CA LEU A 125 25.85 14.61 17.45
C LEU A 125 26.14 14.40 18.94
N PRO A 126 25.83 15.38 19.81
CA PRO A 126 25.96 15.25 21.26
C PRO A 126 24.84 14.40 21.92
N PHE A 127 23.88 13.94 21.13
CA PHE A 127 22.74 13.10 21.58
C PHE A 127 22.47 11.99 20.55
N GLU A 128 21.95 10.87 21.02
CA GLU A 128 21.61 9.74 20.15
C GLU A 128 20.25 9.93 19.48
N ILE A 129 20.22 9.86 18.17
CA ILE A 129 19.00 9.76 17.37
C ILE A 129 18.71 8.28 17.14
N ASN A 130 17.51 7.85 17.48
CA ASN A 130 17.01 6.52 17.19
C ASN A 130 15.88 6.56 16.14
N LYS A 131 15.50 5.39 15.61
CA LYS A 131 14.42 5.28 14.59
C LYS A 131 13.11 5.88 15.08
N MET A 132 12.77 5.76 16.35
CA MET A 132 11.54 6.31 16.93
C MET A 132 11.50 7.85 16.84
N ILE A 133 12.62 8.54 17.10
CA ILE A 133 12.71 10.00 16.97
C ILE A 133 12.48 10.43 15.52
N ILE A 134 13.09 9.73 14.56
CA ILE A 134 12.89 9.98 13.12
C ILE A 134 11.43 9.77 12.76
N GLY A 135 10.79 8.70 13.26
CA GLY A 135 9.38 8.41 13.04
C GLY A 135 8.46 9.50 13.58
N ILE A 136 8.70 9.98 14.80
CA ILE A 136 7.93 11.08 15.41
C ILE A 136 8.09 12.37 14.59
N ILE A 137 9.31 12.73 14.22
CA ILE A 137 9.56 13.91 13.38
C ILE A 137 8.84 13.78 12.04
N SER A 138 8.90 12.61 11.42
CA SER A 138 8.28 12.34 10.12
C SER A 138 6.76 12.46 10.16
N VAL A 139 6.10 11.90 11.19
CA VAL A 139 4.62 12.00 11.32
C VAL A 139 4.19 13.44 11.63
N VAL A 140 4.97 14.18 12.43
CA VAL A 140 4.67 15.59 12.73
C VAL A 140 4.81 16.45 11.47
N LEU A 141 5.90 16.27 10.70
CA LEU A 141 6.12 16.99 9.45
C LEU A 141 5.06 16.67 8.40
N LEU A 142 4.71 15.38 8.24
CA LEU A 142 3.66 14.95 7.34
C LEU A 142 2.30 15.55 7.73
N SER A 143 1.96 15.52 9.02
CA SER A 143 0.73 16.10 9.56
C SER A 143 0.67 17.61 9.30
N TRP A 144 1.75 18.32 9.59
CA TRP A 144 1.85 19.77 9.34
C TRP A 144 1.70 20.08 7.84
N LEU A 145 2.35 19.32 6.96
CA LEU A 145 2.25 19.48 5.51
C LEU A 145 0.80 19.32 5.04
N MET A 146 0.14 18.25 5.48
CA MET A 146 -1.23 17.92 5.05
C MET A 146 -2.27 18.95 5.58
N LEU A 147 -2.14 19.39 6.83
CA LEU A 147 -3.05 20.36 7.43
C LEU A 147 -2.90 21.78 6.83
N THR A 148 -1.70 22.13 6.34
CA THR A 148 -1.41 23.47 5.81
C THR A 148 -1.55 23.59 4.30
N LYS A 149 -0.97 22.67 3.54
CA LYS A 149 -0.86 22.76 2.07
C LYS A 149 -1.82 21.84 1.29
N GLY A 150 -2.32 20.77 1.93
CA GLY A 150 -3.20 19.80 1.25
C GLY A 150 -2.52 19.00 0.11
N ALA A 151 -3.34 18.40 -0.77
CA ALA A 151 -2.95 17.30 -1.67
C ALA A 151 -2.38 17.69 -3.06
N SER A 152 -2.06 18.96 -3.35
CA SER A 152 -1.97 19.46 -4.74
C SER A 152 -0.70 19.14 -5.56
N SER A 153 0.32 18.42 -5.03
CA SER A 153 1.64 18.34 -5.70
C SER A 153 2.10 16.92 -6.14
N GLY A 154 1.18 15.94 -6.21
CA GLY A 154 1.54 14.51 -6.22
C GLY A 154 2.17 13.93 -7.50
N MET A 155 1.88 14.44 -8.71
CA MET A 155 2.22 13.72 -9.95
C MET A 155 3.71 13.74 -10.31
N ILE A 156 4.40 14.88 -10.16
CA ILE A 156 5.84 14.97 -10.46
C ILE A 156 6.62 14.09 -9.48
N LEU A 157 6.24 14.14 -8.19
CA LEU A 157 6.84 13.31 -7.16
C LEU A 157 6.68 11.82 -7.48
N LEU A 158 5.50 11.40 -7.97
CA LEU A 158 5.24 10.02 -8.37
C LEU A 158 6.20 9.53 -9.47
N TYR A 159 6.44 10.33 -10.52
CA TYR A 159 7.40 9.99 -11.58
C TYR A 159 8.82 9.84 -11.02
N ILE A 160 9.23 10.74 -10.15
CA ILE A 160 10.56 10.68 -9.50
C ILE A 160 10.67 9.39 -8.66
N VAL A 161 9.67 9.09 -7.85
CA VAL A 161 9.66 7.88 -7.02
C VAL A 161 9.74 6.62 -7.88
N VAL A 162 8.95 6.51 -8.95
CA VAL A 162 8.99 5.34 -9.83
C VAL A 162 10.34 5.22 -10.55
N ALA A 163 10.96 6.33 -10.93
CA ALA A 163 12.31 6.32 -11.51
C ALA A 163 13.35 5.80 -10.49
N ILE A 164 13.31 6.27 -9.25
CA ILE A 164 14.19 5.80 -8.16
C ILE A 164 13.96 4.31 -7.88
N LEU A 165 12.71 3.87 -7.79
CA LEU A 165 12.36 2.45 -7.59
C LEU A 165 12.87 1.57 -8.73
N SER A 166 12.68 1.99 -9.97
CA SER A 166 13.17 1.27 -11.13
C SER A 166 14.69 1.15 -11.13
N LEU A 167 15.38 2.24 -10.79
CA LEU A 167 16.84 2.24 -10.66
C LEU A 167 17.30 1.33 -9.51
N SER A 168 16.62 1.34 -8.37
CA SER A 168 16.93 0.47 -7.23
C SER A 168 16.81 -1.00 -7.62
N LEU A 169 15.75 -1.37 -8.34
CA LEU A 169 15.56 -2.75 -8.82
C LEU A 169 16.61 -3.15 -9.86
N ILE A 170 16.92 -2.29 -10.81
CA ILE A 170 17.97 -2.56 -11.82
C ILE A 170 19.32 -2.81 -11.13
N MET A 171 19.70 -1.95 -10.18
CA MET A 171 20.96 -2.10 -9.45
C MET A 171 20.97 -3.32 -8.52
N PHE A 172 19.82 -3.69 -7.95
CA PHE A 172 19.67 -4.93 -7.19
C PHE A 172 19.83 -6.17 -8.06
N PHE A 173 19.12 -6.24 -9.20
CA PHE A 173 19.21 -7.41 -10.11
C PHE A 173 20.57 -7.54 -10.77
N ALA A 174 21.24 -6.44 -11.05
CA ALA A 174 22.59 -6.43 -11.62
C ALA A 174 23.69 -6.69 -10.58
N GLY A 175 23.38 -6.64 -9.28
CA GLY A 175 24.31 -6.92 -8.19
C GLY A 175 24.74 -8.39 -8.13
N GLY A 176 25.68 -8.70 -7.25
CA GLY A 176 26.29 -10.02 -7.06
C GLY A 176 25.84 -10.70 -5.76
N PRO A 177 26.23 -11.96 -5.56
CA PRO A 177 26.05 -12.63 -4.29
C PRO A 177 26.90 -11.97 -3.20
N ILE A 178 26.44 -12.07 -1.95
CA ILE A 178 27.18 -11.60 -0.78
C ILE A 178 28.45 -12.44 -0.58
N ASP A 179 29.54 -11.81 -0.15
CA ASP A 179 30.82 -12.48 0.08
C ASP A 179 30.67 -13.69 1.01
N GLY A 180 31.32 -14.79 0.62
CA GLY A 180 31.24 -16.06 1.35
C GLY A 180 30.03 -16.95 1.01
N PHE A 181 29.16 -16.52 0.13
CA PHE A 181 28.03 -17.33 -0.35
C PHE A 181 28.51 -18.39 -1.37
N ILE A 182 28.42 -19.68 -0.99
CA ILE A 182 28.97 -20.78 -1.82
C ILE A 182 27.85 -21.62 -2.44
N LYS A 183 26.69 -21.78 -1.79
CA LYS A 183 25.59 -22.62 -2.26
C LYS A 183 24.23 -22.03 -1.92
N PRO A 184 23.23 -22.14 -2.84
CA PRO A 184 21.87 -21.67 -2.59
C PRO A 184 21.12 -22.63 -1.65
N ASP A 185 21.27 -22.46 -0.33
CA ASP A 185 20.53 -23.21 0.69
C ASP A 185 19.09 -22.70 0.89
N ALA A 186 18.84 -21.46 0.52
CA ALA A 186 17.52 -20.83 0.62
C ALA A 186 16.45 -21.41 -0.34
N PHE A 187 16.84 -22.29 -1.27
CA PHE A 187 15.89 -22.98 -2.15
C PHE A 187 15.17 -24.15 -1.48
N HIS A 188 15.63 -24.61 -0.32
CA HIS A 188 14.95 -25.65 0.43
C HIS A 188 13.80 -25.06 1.24
N LEU A 189 12.65 -25.75 1.25
CA LEU A 189 11.55 -25.43 2.18
C LEU A 189 12.07 -25.69 3.60
N ASN A 190 12.22 -24.66 4.38
CA ASN A 190 12.62 -24.76 5.78
C ASN A 190 11.41 -25.22 6.59
N LYS A 191 11.37 -26.51 6.97
CA LYS A 191 10.24 -27.13 7.65
C LYS A 191 10.22 -26.90 9.17
N GLU A 192 11.31 -26.38 9.74
CA GLU A 192 11.50 -26.55 11.19
C GLU A 192 11.06 -25.37 12.05
N ASN A 193 10.86 -24.15 11.53
CA ASN A 193 10.80 -23.02 12.46
C ASN A 193 9.76 -21.93 12.26
N ASN A 194 8.95 -21.91 11.20
CA ASN A 194 8.07 -20.74 11.06
C ASN A 194 6.70 -21.06 10.51
N ASP A 195 5.72 -20.46 11.16
CA ASP A 195 4.36 -20.43 10.70
C ASP A 195 4.28 -19.70 9.34
N PHE A 196 4.06 -20.45 8.26
CA PHE A 196 3.90 -19.95 6.91
C PHE A 196 2.86 -18.81 6.85
N PHE A 197 1.78 -18.93 7.62
CA PHE A 197 0.74 -17.91 7.65
C PHE A 197 1.17 -16.64 8.40
N PHE A 198 2.06 -16.75 9.37
CA PHE A 198 2.68 -15.58 10.00
C PHE A 198 3.51 -14.78 9.00
N ILE A 199 4.38 -15.46 8.23
CA ILE A 199 5.17 -14.83 7.17
C ILE A 199 4.25 -14.26 6.07
N PHE A 200 3.19 -14.99 5.71
CA PHE A 200 2.18 -14.49 4.78
C PHE A 200 1.55 -13.18 5.29
N ALA A 201 1.15 -13.11 6.56
CA ALA A 201 0.52 -11.92 7.13
C ALA A 201 1.45 -10.69 7.10
N ILE A 202 2.75 -10.88 7.33
CA ILE A 202 3.75 -9.80 7.25
C ILE A 202 3.99 -9.34 5.81
N VAL A 203 4.00 -10.29 4.85
CA VAL A 203 4.32 -10.00 3.44
C VAL A 203 3.11 -9.52 2.66
N PHE A 204 1.90 -9.93 3.02
CA PHE A 204 0.66 -9.63 2.29
C PHE A 204 0.44 -8.16 1.95
N PRO A 205 0.77 -7.17 2.82
CA PRO A 205 0.63 -5.75 2.47
C PRO A 205 1.42 -5.33 1.23
N ALA A 206 2.46 -6.06 0.84
CA ALA A 206 3.18 -5.82 -0.41
C ALA A 206 2.28 -5.90 -1.65
N PHE A 207 1.21 -6.69 -1.61
CA PHE A 207 0.34 -6.96 -2.75
C PHE A 207 -0.89 -6.04 -2.80
N THR A 208 -1.06 -5.13 -1.82
CA THR A 208 -2.30 -4.38 -1.59
C THR A 208 -2.38 -3.03 -2.32
N GLY A 209 -1.33 -2.57 -3.01
CA GLY A 209 -1.24 -1.23 -3.60
C GLY A 209 -2.15 -0.95 -4.80
N MET A 210 -2.88 -1.93 -5.32
CA MET A 210 -3.69 -1.80 -6.54
C MET A 210 -4.82 -0.76 -6.43
N THR A 211 -5.37 -0.56 -5.24
CA THR A 211 -6.48 0.38 -5.00
C THR A 211 -6.05 1.85 -5.08
N ALA A 212 -4.77 2.13 -4.90
CA ALA A 212 -4.23 3.50 -4.93
C ALA A 212 -4.51 4.22 -6.26
N GLY A 213 -4.52 3.49 -7.38
CA GLY A 213 -4.82 4.05 -8.70
C GLY A 213 -6.28 4.47 -8.89
N VAL A 214 -7.21 3.86 -8.16
CA VAL A 214 -8.66 4.17 -8.26
C VAL A 214 -8.98 5.55 -7.66
N GLY A 215 -8.20 6.01 -6.70
CA GLY A 215 -8.33 7.36 -6.13
C GLY A 215 -8.21 8.50 -7.14
N LEU A 216 -7.62 8.23 -8.32
CA LEU A 216 -7.48 9.19 -9.43
C LEU A 216 -8.69 9.22 -10.37
N SER A 217 -9.73 8.43 -10.13
CA SER A 217 -10.88 8.24 -11.05
C SER A 217 -11.52 9.54 -11.53
N GLY A 218 -11.62 10.56 -10.67
CA GLY A 218 -12.17 11.87 -11.00
C GLY A 218 -11.36 12.69 -12.00
N ASP A 219 -10.06 12.45 -12.12
CA ASP A 219 -9.11 13.20 -12.93
C ASP A 219 -8.71 12.49 -14.23
N LEU A 220 -9.27 11.31 -14.51
CA LEU A 220 -8.95 10.51 -15.70
C LEU A 220 -9.74 10.93 -16.92
N LYS A 221 -9.08 10.93 -18.11
CA LYS A 221 -9.72 11.16 -19.40
C LYS A 221 -10.74 10.09 -19.75
N ASN A 222 -10.40 8.83 -19.49
CA ASN A 222 -11.25 7.68 -19.71
C ASN A 222 -11.12 6.66 -18.54
N PRO A 223 -11.82 6.88 -17.43
CA PRO A 223 -11.76 6.00 -16.28
C PRO A 223 -12.10 4.54 -16.60
N LYS A 224 -13.05 4.34 -17.53
CA LYS A 224 -13.54 3.01 -17.93
C LYS A 224 -12.48 2.09 -18.54
N VAL A 225 -11.43 2.65 -19.09
CA VAL A 225 -10.29 1.91 -19.66
C VAL A 225 -9.07 2.03 -18.77
N SER A 226 -8.83 3.23 -18.25
CA SER A 226 -7.60 3.51 -17.48
C SER A 226 -7.54 2.78 -16.15
N ILE A 227 -8.67 2.62 -15.45
CA ILE A 227 -8.69 1.92 -14.16
C ILE A 227 -8.42 0.42 -14.36
N PRO A 228 -9.20 -0.34 -15.16
CA PRO A 228 -8.92 -1.76 -15.34
C PRO A 228 -7.51 -2.04 -15.85
N LEU A 229 -7.09 -1.34 -16.90
CA LEU A 229 -5.78 -1.58 -17.50
C LEU A 229 -4.63 -1.21 -16.57
N GLY A 230 -4.72 -0.07 -15.89
CA GLY A 230 -3.67 0.41 -14.98
C GLY A 230 -3.52 -0.46 -13.74
N THR A 231 -4.63 -0.82 -13.08
CA THR A 231 -4.60 -1.61 -11.85
C THR A 231 -4.18 -3.06 -12.11
N LEU A 232 -4.77 -3.72 -13.13
CA LEU A 232 -4.43 -5.10 -13.46
C LEU A 232 -2.99 -5.24 -13.98
N ALA A 233 -2.54 -4.32 -14.84
CA ALA A 233 -1.16 -4.33 -15.30
C ALA A 233 -0.18 -4.15 -14.13
N ALA A 234 -0.43 -3.23 -13.21
CA ALA A 234 0.42 -3.03 -12.04
C ALA A 234 0.48 -4.27 -11.14
N THR A 235 -0.67 -4.90 -10.89
CA THR A 235 -0.76 -6.12 -10.07
C THR A 235 0.01 -7.28 -10.70
N LEU A 236 -0.19 -7.53 -12.00
CA LEU A 236 0.47 -8.64 -12.69
C LEU A 236 1.99 -8.41 -12.84
N ILE A 237 2.41 -7.19 -13.19
CA ILE A 237 3.83 -6.85 -13.29
C ILE A 237 4.48 -6.91 -11.91
N GLY A 238 3.82 -6.42 -10.86
CA GLY A 238 4.28 -6.54 -9.47
C GLY A 238 4.49 -7.99 -9.06
N MET A 239 3.54 -8.89 -9.36
CA MET A 239 3.66 -10.33 -9.11
C MET A 239 4.92 -10.91 -9.76
N VAL A 240 5.14 -10.62 -11.03
CA VAL A 240 6.31 -11.12 -11.78
C VAL A 240 7.62 -10.62 -11.14
N ILE A 241 7.69 -9.32 -10.82
CA ILE A 241 8.86 -8.72 -10.17
C ILE A 241 9.13 -9.39 -8.82
N TYR A 242 8.11 -9.65 -8.01
CA TYR A 242 8.27 -10.32 -6.71
C TYR A 242 8.81 -11.75 -6.84
N ILE A 243 8.36 -12.51 -7.84
CA ILE A 243 8.90 -13.84 -8.12
C ILE A 243 10.40 -13.76 -8.47
N PHE A 244 10.79 -12.81 -9.33
CA PHE A 244 12.21 -12.61 -9.67
C PHE A 244 13.04 -12.14 -8.47
N ILE A 245 12.49 -11.29 -7.59
CA ILE A 245 13.16 -10.87 -6.36
C ILE A 245 13.42 -12.07 -5.45
N ALA A 246 12.43 -12.96 -5.26
CA ALA A 246 12.61 -14.16 -4.44
C ALA A 246 13.74 -15.06 -4.98
N PHE A 247 13.79 -15.28 -6.30
CA PHE A 247 14.89 -16.03 -6.93
C PHE A 247 16.24 -15.32 -6.76
N LYS A 248 16.29 -14.01 -6.98
CA LYS A 248 17.54 -13.24 -6.83
C LYS A 248 18.07 -13.29 -5.41
N LEU A 249 17.21 -13.11 -4.40
CA LEU A 249 17.58 -13.20 -2.99
C LEU A 249 18.16 -14.58 -2.65
N GLY A 250 17.44 -15.66 -2.99
CA GLY A 250 17.87 -17.02 -2.71
C GLY A 250 19.14 -17.44 -3.47
N SER A 251 19.44 -16.80 -4.60
CA SER A 251 20.68 -17.04 -5.36
C SER A 251 21.85 -16.14 -4.94
N SER A 252 21.64 -15.20 -4.03
CA SER A 252 22.64 -14.18 -3.68
C SER A 252 23.05 -14.21 -2.20
N ALA A 253 22.27 -14.85 -1.32
CA ALA A 253 22.56 -14.91 0.12
C ALA A 253 22.06 -16.22 0.73
N SER A 254 22.65 -16.62 1.86
CA SER A 254 22.23 -17.81 2.62
C SER A 254 20.93 -17.58 3.37
N ALA A 255 20.21 -18.65 3.73
CA ALA A 255 18.98 -18.56 4.50
C ALA A 255 19.19 -17.83 5.85
N VAL A 256 20.35 -18.04 6.49
CA VAL A 256 20.70 -17.37 7.75
C VAL A 256 20.88 -15.86 7.55
N GLN A 257 21.59 -15.44 6.51
CA GLN A 257 21.77 -14.02 6.19
C GLN A 257 20.45 -13.33 5.85
N LEU A 258 19.60 -14.01 5.06
CA LEU A 258 18.29 -13.50 4.65
C LEU A 258 17.32 -13.40 5.83
N GLY A 259 17.38 -14.35 6.78
CA GLY A 259 16.51 -14.42 7.93
C GLY A 259 16.89 -13.50 9.10
N ASP A 260 18.02 -12.80 9.01
CA ASP A 260 18.49 -11.90 10.07
C ASP A 260 17.69 -10.60 10.11
N LEU A 261 16.89 -10.42 11.17
CA LEU A 261 16.12 -9.20 11.39
C LEU A 261 16.98 -7.99 11.78
N ASN A 262 18.25 -8.19 12.14
CA ASN A 262 19.17 -7.08 12.39
C ASN A 262 19.71 -6.48 11.09
N ASN A 263 19.66 -7.23 9.99
CA ASN A 263 19.99 -6.73 8.65
C ASN A 263 18.75 -6.73 7.74
N GLN A 264 17.83 -5.80 8.02
CA GLN A 264 16.57 -5.71 7.29
C GLN A 264 16.73 -5.27 5.83
N LEU A 265 17.84 -4.60 5.51
CA LEU A 265 18.15 -4.07 4.17
C LEU A 265 19.10 -4.98 3.38
N ILE A 266 18.99 -6.29 3.53
CA ILE A 266 19.86 -7.28 2.84
C ILE A 266 19.96 -7.06 1.32
N MET A 267 18.93 -6.45 0.70
CA MET A 267 18.98 -6.07 -0.72
C MET A 267 20.07 -5.06 -1.01
N ALA A 268 20.49 -4.25 -0.02
CA ALA A 268 21.58 -3.28 -0.18
C ALA A 268 22.95 -3.98 -0.32
N ASP A 269 23.16 -5.07 0.41
CA ASP A 269 24.39 -5.84 0.35
C ASP A 269 24.56 -6.58 -0.99
N ILE A 270 23.42 -6.86 -1.67
CA ILE A 270 23.39 -7.52 -2.97
C ILE A 270 23.53 -6.50 -4.12
N ALA A 271 23.02 -5.28 -3.95
CA ALA A 271 22.98 -4.26 -5.01
C ALA A 271 24.40 -3.78 -5.38
N ILE A 272 24.61 -3.41 -6.66
CA ILE A 272 25.89 -2.85 -7.15
C ILE A 272 26.33 -1.65 -6.32
N TRP A 273 25.37 -0.81 -5.93
CA TRP A 273 25.60 0.39 -5.14
C TRP A 273 24.62 0.41 -3.97
N TRP A 274 25.09 0.05 -2.80
CA TRP A 274 24.27 -0.16 -1.61
C TRP A 274 23.33 1.01 -1.25
N PRO A 275 23.71 2.32 -1.41
CA PRO A 275 22.86 3.42 -0.96
C PRO A 275 21.56 3.55 -1.75
N ILE A 276 21.47 2.96 -2.95
CA ILE A 276 20.27 3.05 -3.77
C ILE A 276 19.07 2.35 -3.14
N ILE A 277 19.31 1.34 -2.32
CA ILE A 277 18.24 0.59 -1.64
C ILE A 277 17.59 1.41 -0.53
N PRO A 278 18.32 1.97 0.46
CA PRO A 278 17.71 2.89 1.43
C PRO A 278 17.10 4.14 0.78
N ILE A 279 17.68 4.69 -0.28
CA ILE A 279 17.07 5.80 -1.03
C ILE A 279 15.74 5.36 -1.68
N GLY A 280 15.70 4.18 -2.30
CA GLY A 280 14.51 3.61 -2.88
C GLY A 280 13.41 3.37 -1.85
N LEU A 281 13.77 2.80 -0.70
CA LEU A 281 12.88 2.59 0.44
C LEU A 281 12.30 3.92 0.95
N ALA A 282 13.15 4.93 1.19
CA ALA A 282 12.71 6.25 1.66
C ALA A 282 11.75 6.92 0.66
N ALA A 283 12.07 6.89 -0.63
CA ALA A 283 11.22 7.47 -1.67
C ALA A 283 9.86 6.75 -1.76
N ALA A 284 9.84 5.42 -1.76
CA ALA A 284 8.63 4.62 -1.84
C ALA A 284 7.73 4.84 -0.62
N THR A 285 8.31 4.81 0.57
CA THR A 285 7.56 4.91 1.83
C THR A 285 6.95 6.29 2.03
N ILE A 286 7.68 7.36 1.75
CA ILE A 286 7.15 8.74 1.81
C ILE A 286 6.02 8.93 0.79
N SER A 287 6.19 8.45 -0.43
CA SER A 287 5.14 8.52 -1.46
C SER A 287 3.87 7.77 -1.03
N SER A 288 4.02 6.56 -0.49
CA SER A 288 2.90 5.74 -0.02
C SER A 288 2.23 6.33 1.22
N ALA A 289 3.00 6.91 2.15
CA ALA A 289 2.46 7.62 3.31
C ALA A 289 1.62 8.83 2.90
N LEU A 290 2.12 9.62 1.93
CA LEU A 290 1.38 10.75 1.35
C LEU A 290 0.09 10.26 0.67
N GLY A 291 0.14 9.18 -0.11
CA GLY A 291 -1.03 8.57 -0.72
C GLY A 291 -2.08 8.17 0.33
N SER A 292 -1.69 7.45 1.35
CA SER A 292 -2.59 6.97 2.41
C SER A 292 -3.20 8.12 3.23
N VAL A 293 -2.41 9.12 3.59
CA VAL A 293 -2.91 10.28 4.36
C VAL A 293 -3.81 11.22 3.53
N MET A 294 -3.79 11.11 2.20
CA MET A 294 -4.76 11.79 1.34
C MET A 294 -6.09 11.03 1.23
N VAL A 295 -6.06 9.71 1.26
CA VAL A 295 -7.25 8.86 1.06
C VAL A 295 -8.00 8.63 2.36
N ALA A 296 -7.32 8.27 3.45
CA ALA A 296 -7.94 7.94 4.74
C ALA A 296 -8.89 9.03 5.27
N PRO A 297 -8.53 10.33 5.30
CA PRO A 297 -9.44 11.36 5.76
C PRO A 297 -10.70 11.50 4.91
N ARG A 298 -10.61 11.26 3.62
CA ARG A 298 -11.77 11.32 2.72
C ARG A 298 -12.73 10.18 2.99
N THR A 299 -12.22 8.99 3.29
CA THR A 299 -13.01 7.83 3.73
C THR A 299 -13.72 8.14 5.04
N LEU A 300 -13.03 8.68 6.05
CA LEU A 300 -13.62 9.06 7.34
C LEU A 300 -14.66 10.18 7.18
N ASN A 301 -14.40 11.15 6.32
CA ASN A 301 -15.35 12.23 6.01
C ASN A 301 -16.63 11.66 5.39
N ALA A 302 -16.54 10.74 4.44
CA ALA A 302 -17.68 10.09 3.81
C ALA A 302 -18.49 9.26 4.82
N ILE A 303 -17.83 8.47 5.68
CA ILE A 303 -18.45 7.72 6.78
C ILE A 303 -19.25 8.67 7.71
N SER A 304 -18.65 9.82 8.03
CA SER A 304 -19.27 10.81 8.90
C SER A 304 -20.42 11.57 8.24
N ALA A 305 -20.33 11.81 6.92
CA ALA A 305 -21.41 12.42 6.13
C ALA A 305 -22.64 11.50 6.05
N ASP A 306 -22.42 10.19 5.98
CA ASP A 306 -23.48 9.16 6.06
C ASP A 306 -24.00 8.93 7.50
N ARG A 307 -23.50 9.69 8.49
CA ARG A 307 -23.92 9.64 9.93
C ARG A 307 -23.76 8.26 10.57
N ILE A 308 -22.74 7.53 10.19
CA ILE A 308 -22.47 6.17 10.68
C ILE A 308 -22.02 6.18 12.15
N ILE A 309 -21.23 7.19 12.56
CA ILE A 309 -20.74 7.28 13.93
C ILE A 309 -21.91 7.60 14.87
N PRO A 310 -22.08 6.88 16.00
CA PRO A 310 -23.26 7.03 16.88
C PRO A 310 -23.31 8.37 17.65
N ILE A 311 -22.38 9.29 17.39
CA ILE A 311 -22.28 10.61 18.02
C ILE A 311 -22.54 11.69 16.98
N PRO A 312 -23.75 12.34 16.96
CA PRO A 312 -24.10 13.33 15.93
C PRO A 312 -23.15 14.54 15.88
N ARG A 313 -22.65 14.98 17.03
CA ARG A 313 -21.69 16.10 17.08
C ARG A 313 -20.37 15.76 16.39
N LEU A 314 -19.90 14.50 16.54
CA LEU A 314 -18.67 14.03 15.92
C LEU A 314 -18.84 13.90 14.39
N ASN A 315 -19.97 13.36 13.93
CA ASN A 315 -20.29 13.32 12.49
C ASN A 315 -20.28 14.73 11.88
N ASN A 316 -20.95 15.68 12.51
CA ASN A 316 -20.99 17.06 12.02
C ASN A 316 -19.61 17.73 12.02
N TRP A 317 -18.72 17.35 12.92
CA TRP A 317 -17.36 17.89 12.99
C TRP A 317 -16.46 17.26 11.94
N LEU A 318 -16.48 15.93 11.78
CA LEU A 318 -15.65 15.20 10.81
C LEU A 318 -16.09 15.39 9.36
N SER A 319 -17.39 15.60 9.10
CA SER A 319 -17.91 15.83 7.75
C SER A 319 -17.65 17.24 7.22
N LYS A 320 -17.12 18.16 8.05
CA LYS A 320 -16.81 19.53 7.60
C LYS A 320 -15.64 19.53 6.61
N LEU A 321 -15.88 20.18 5.47
CA LEU A 321 -14.85 20.45 4.45
C LEU A 321 -14.40 21.91 4.56
N LYS A 322 -13.11 22.16 4.28
CA LYS A 322 -12.56 23.52 4.22
C LYS A 322 -13.10 24.25 2.99
N ILE A 323 -13.67 25.44 3.19
CA ILE A 323 -14.37 26.22 2.15
C ILE A 323 -13.49 26.49 0.92
N LYS A 324 -12.18 26.72 1.10
CA LYS A 324 -11.25 27.06 0.00
C LYS A 324 -10.92 25.90 -0.93
N ASN A 325 -10.74 24.66 -0.42
CA ASN A 325 -10.17 23.54 -1.17
C ASN A 325 -11.02 22.26 -1.08
N GLY A 326 -12.10 22.25 -0.32
CA GLY A 326 -12.91 21.03 -0.12
C GLY A 326 -12.19 19.92 0.66
N GLU A 327 -11.14 20.24 1.43
CA GLU A 327 -10.36 19.23 2.15
C GLU A 327 -10.94 18.94 3.54
N PRO A 328 -10.95 17.66 3.99
CA PRO A 328 -11.50 17.23 5.26
C PRO A 328 -10.49 17.41 6.41
N VAL A 329 -10.20 18.63 6.81
CA VAL A 329 -9.14 18.97 7.80
C VAL A 329 -9.33 18.24 9.13
N ASN A 330 -10.56 18.15 9.63
CA ASN A 330 -10.82 17.48 10.91
C ASN A 330 -10.60 15.97 10.85
N ALA A 331 -11.01 15.35 9.75
CA ALA A 331 -10.74 13.93 9.50
C ALA A 331 -9.23 13.68 9.29
N THR A 332 -8.51 14.60 8.65
CA THR A 332 -7.05 14.56 8.52
C THR A 332 -6.38 14.60 9.89
N LEU A 333 -6.84 15.48 10.79
CA LEU A 333 -6.30 15.55 12.15
C LEU A 333 -6.45 14.22 12.90
N VAL A 334 -7.64 13.61 12.84
CA VAL A 334 -7.88 12.28 13.49
C VAL A 334 -6.99 11.21 12.88
N THR A 335 -6.85 11.18 11.56
CA THR A 335 -5.97 10.23 10.86
C THR A 335 -4.51 10.40 11.30
N CYS A 336 -4.02 11.64 11.40
CA CYS A 336 -2.67 11.93 11.86
C CYS A 336 -2.44 11.53 13.33
N ILE A 337 -3.44 11.69 14.19
CA ILE A 337 -3.37 11.25 15.58
C ILE A 337 -3.28 9.71 15.65
N ILE A 338 -4.09 9.00 14.89
CA ILE A 338 -4.02 7.53 14.81
C ILE A 338 -2.63 7.11 14.31
N ALA A 339 -2.15 7.71 13.22
CA ALA A 339 -0.83 7.41 12.70
C ALA A 339 0.28 7.68 13.73
N PHE A 340 0.19 8.75 14.49
CA PHE A 340 1.15 9.08 15.56
C PHE A 340 1.20 7.96 16.62
N PHE A 341 0.06 7.50 17.11
CA PHE A 341 0.02 6.41 18.10
C PHE A 341 0.64 5.11 17.57
N PHE A 342 0.37 4.75 16.31
CA PHE A 342 0.95 3.54 15.72
C PHE A 342 2.45 3.70 15.43
N VAL A 343 2.93 4.90 15.09
CA VAL A 343 4.37 5.17 14.93
C VAL A 343 5.12 4.97 16.25
N LEU A 344 4.49 5.27 17.41
CA LEU A 344 5.08 5.00 18.72
C LEU A 344 5.27 3.50 19.01
N MET A 345 4.54 2.61 18.34
CA MET A 345 4.77 1.16 18.46
C MET A 345 6.11 0.74 17.85
N GLY A 346 6.53 1.38 16.77
CA GLY A 346 7.84 1.18 16.13
C GLY A 346 8.09 -0.20 15.51
N ASP A 347 7.08 -1.09 15.49
CA ASP A 347 7.20 -2.46 14.99
C ASP A 347 6.49 -2.62 13.64
N VAL A 348 7.30 -2.77 12.58
CA VAL A 348 6.81 -2.96 11.20
C VAL A 348 5.97 -4.23 11.08
N ASN A 349 6.34 -5.34 11.75
CA ASN A 349 5.63 -6.61 11.64
C ASN A 349 4.24 -6.53 12.27
N ALA A 350 4.16 -6.04 13.51
CA ALA A 350 2.89 -5.92 14.23
C ALA A 350 1.91 -5.02 13.46
N VAL A 351 2.40 -3.91 12.91
CA VAL A 351 1.54 -3.01 12.11
C VAL A 351 1.16 -3.65 10.78
N ALA A 352 2.05 -4.40 10.12
CA ALA A 352 1.76 -5.13 8.88
C ALA A 352 0.66 -6.18 9.06
N GLU A 353 0.70 -6.96 10.16
CA GLU A 353 -0.33 -7.94 10.49
C GLU A 353 -1.71 -7.31 10.67
N ILE A 354 -1.79 -6.20 11.42
CA ILE A 354 -3.04 -5.46 11.64
C ILE A 354 -3.62 -4.95 10.32
N ILE A 355 -2.77 -4.35 9.47
CA ILE A 355 -3.20 -3.85 8.16
C ILE A 355 -3.69 -4.98 7.27
N SER A 356 -3.00 -6.12 7.28
CA SER A 356 -3.37 -7.30 6.49
C SER A 356 -4.77 -7.79 6.81
N MET A 357 -5.13 -7.86 8.11
CA MET A 357 -6.48 -8.26 8.54
C MET A 357 -7.55 -7.30 7.97
N PHE A 358 -7.33 -5.99 8.06
CA PHE A 358 -8.30 -5.02 7.55
C PHE A 358 -8.40 -5.05 6.02
N PHE A 359 -7.29 -5.20 5.30
CA PHE A 359 -7.32 -5.32 3.84
C PHE A 359 -8.02 -6.60 3.39
N MET A 360 -7.81 -7.73 4.05
CA MET A 360 -8.49 -8.99 3.72
C MET A 360 -10.01 -8.85 3.82
N VAL A 361 -10.52 -8.22 4.90
CA VAL A 361 -11.96 -7.94 5.06
C VAL A 361 -12.48 -7.04 3.94
N THR A 362 -11.75 -5.98 3.61
CA THR A 362 -12.17 -5.03 2.56
C THR A 362 -12.18 -5.69 1.19
N TYR A 363 -11.14 -6.44 0.84
CA TYR A 363 -11.01 -7.09 -0.47
C TYR A 363 -12.02 -8.20 -0.66
N GLY A 364 -12.25 -9.03 0.37
CA GLY A 364 -13.33 -10.01 0.37
C GLY A 364 -14.69 -9.36 0.16
N SER A 365 -14.93 -8.20 0.78
CA SER A 365 -16.18 -7.46 0.60
C SER A 365 -16.36 -6.92 -0.82
N ILE A 366 -15.31 -6.39 -1.44
CA ILE A 366 -15.36 -5.92 -2.85
C ILE A 366 -15.64 -7.08 -3.80
N CYS A 367 -15.03 -8.25 -3.59
CA CYS A 367 -15.29 -9.45 -4.37
C CYS A 367 -16.74 -9.92 -4.21
N LEU A 368 -17.27 -9.92 -2.98
CA LEU A 368 -18.68 -10.26 -2.71
C LEU A 368 -19.66 -9.30 -3.40
N ILE A 369 -19.36 -7.98 -3.44
CA ILE A 369 -20.16 -6.99 -4.16
C ILE A 369 -20.22 -7.36 -5.64
N SER A 370 -19.08 -7.57 -6.29
CA SER A 370 -19.03 -7.95 -7.71
C SER A 370 -19.80 -9.24 -7.96
N LEU A 371 -19.67 -10.24 -7.07
CA LEU A 371 -20.40 -11.51 -7.16
C LEU A 371 -21.91 -11.28 -7.10
N PHE A 372 -22.41 -10.57 -6.09
CA PHE A 372 -23.85 -10.34 -5.91
C PHE A 372 -24.44 -9.47 -7.02
N GLU A 373 -23.74 -8.46 -7.51
CA GLU A 373 -24.19 -7.64 -8.66
C GLU A 373 -24.31 -8.48 -9.94
N ASN A 374 -23.44 -9.48 -10.13
CA ASN A 374 -23.53 -10.41 -11.25
C ASN A 374 -24.79 -11.30 -11.17
N PHE A 375 -25.24 -11.70 -9.96
CA PHE A 375 -26.43 -12.52 -9.76
C PHE A 375 -27.72 -11.72 -9.64
N ALA A 376 -27.66 -10.49 -9.12
CA ALA A 376 -28.84 -9.65 -8.89
C ALA A 376 -29.53 -9.20 -10.19
N SER A 377 -28.86 -9.34 -11.34
CA SER A 377 -29.38 -8.95 -12.67
C SER A 377 -29.98 -7.53 -12.70
N ASN A 378 -29.38 -6.60 -11.94
CA ASN A 378 -29.83 -5.22 -11.82
C ASN A 378 -29.67 -4.50 -13.18
N PRO A 379 -30.75 -3.98 -13.80
CA PRO A 379 -30.67 -3.30 -15.10
C PRO A 379 -29.81 -2.03 -15.10
N ALA A 380 -29.59 -1.43 -13.92
CA ALA A 380 -28.74 -0.26 -13.73
C ALA A 380 -27.25 -0.62 -13.65
N TYR A 381 -26.91 -1.89 -13.42
CA TYR A 381 -25.54 -2.36 -13.35
C TYR A 381 -25.02 -2.69 -14.74
N ARG A 382 -24.30 -1.76 -15.35
CA ARG A 382 -23.77 -1.86 -16.72
C ARG A 382 -22.29 -1.45 -16.77
N PRO A 383 -21.40 -2.19 -16.08
CA PRO A 383 -19.97 -1.89 -16.10
C PRO A 383 -19.41 -2.05 -17.52
N SER A 384 -18.45 -1.19 -17.89
CA SER A 384 -17.76 -1.32 -19.17
C SER A 384 -16.68 -2.39 -19.16
N PHE A 385 -16.15 -2.73 -17.97
CA PHE A 385 -15.32 -3.90 -17.72
C PHE A 385 -16.12 -4.88 -16.87
N LYS A 386 -16.24 -6.12 -17.28
CA LYS A 386 -16.98 -7.16 -16.57
C LYS A 386 -16.08 -8.35 -16.28
N SER A 387 -15.91 -8.69 -15.01
CA SER A 387 -15.25 -9.92 -14.56
C SER A 387 -16.23 -11.10 -14.65
N LYS A 388 -15.70 -12.31 -14.76
CA LYS A 388 -16.54 -13.50 -14.68
C LYS A 388 -16.83 -13.79 -13.19
N TRP A 389 -18.10 -14.10 -12.87
CA TRP A 389 -18.56 -14.28 -11.49
C TRP A 389 -17.71 -15.24 -10.63
N TYR A 390 -17.21 -16.31 -11.24
CA TYR A 390 -16.38 -17.30 -10.53
C TYR A 390 -14.96 -16.79 -10.17
N ILE A 391 -14.54 -15.65 -10.70
CA ILE A 391 -13.28 -15.01 -10.32
C ILE A 391 -13.45 -14.25 -9.01
N SER A 392 -14.65 -13.73 -8.74
CA SER A 392 -14.99 -13.00 -7.51
C SER A 392 -15.40 -13.93 -6.36
N LEU A 393 -15.47 -15.23 -6.58
CA LEU A 393 -15.75 -16.24 -5.58
C LEU A 393 -14.51 -16.61 -4.79
#